data_4f2dd65f72e61a55bb916d6adfa2c4d4
#
_entry.id   4f2dd65f72e61a55bb916d6adfa2c4d4
#
_cell.length_a   1.000
_cell.length_b   1.000
_cell.length_c   1.000
_cell.angle_alpha   90.00
_cell.angle_beta   90.00
_cell.angle_gamma   90.00
#
_symmetry.space_group_name_H-M   'P 1'
#
loop_
_entity.id
_entity.type
_entity.pdbx_description
1 polymer ?
#
loop_
_entity_poly.entity_id
_entity_poly.type
_entity_poly.pdbx_seq_one_letter_code
_entity_poly.pdbx_strand_id
1 'polypeptide(L)'
;MTWTILVLVIGILLFLFGGMLLPKGDEKKPSAGKIVVKKSITLIAIILIAGSVCRLYMPYYLTAVNPIIVQGMITGMQEQQNAEKNKQIRKFVRSEGDRMMRDAPIMGNRKDAKKTIYVWTDFSCPFCRRVHGEIDRVLADRDDVRVVIKNFSIHGDLSDAPAKAVIAANIQDPEKAAKLTDMLMTRDYYSQEDLSDQSKIAEKVEASVMKFAEEVGLDTKKLKEDMEGEVVARELRNVRDLAQRFEITGTPFLIIGEQAFPGAIPADQIESALDAE
;
A
#
# COMPACT_ATOMS: atom_id res chain seq x y z
N MET A 1 7.70 15.41 -23.06
CA MET A 1 8.28 16.67 -23.58
C MET A 1 8.76 16.55 -25.02
N THR A 2 9.54 15.56 -25.38
CA THR A 2 10.07 15.31 -26.74
C THR A 2 9.02 15.23 -27.85
N TRP A 3 7.91 14.48 -27.63
CA TRP A 3 6.83 14.32 -28.62
C TRP A 3 6.08 15.64 -28.92
N THR A 4 5.84 16.46 -27.90
CA THR A 4 5.16 17.75 -28.08
C THR A 4 6.00 18.73 -28.88
N ILE A 5 7.32 18.76 -28.66
CA ILE A 5 8.27 19.58 -29.44
C ILE A 5 8.29 19.11 -30.90
N LEU A 6 8.28 17.79 -31.14
CA LEU A 6 8.24 17.22 -32.47
C LEU A 6 6.98 17.67 -33.25
N VAL A 7 5.81 17.57 -32.61
CA VAL A 7 4.53 18.01 -33.21
C VAL A 7 4.53 19.52 -33.51
N LEU A 8 5.10 20.31 -32.62
CA LEU A 8 5.27 21.77 -32.85
C LEU A 8 6.14 22.06 -34.06
N VAL A 9 7.29 21.39 -34.19
CA VAL A 9 8.21 21.54 -35.32
C VAL A 9 7.54 21.12 -36.64
N ILE A 10 6.80 20.01 -36.64
CA ILE A 10 6.03 19.54 -37.82
C ILE A 10 4.97 20.60 -38.20
N GLY A 11 4.24 21.13 -37.22
CA GLY A 11 3.25 22.20 -37.47
C GLY A 11 3.88 23.44 -38.11
N ILE A 12 5.02 23.89 -37.60
CA ILE A 12 5.78 25.03 -38.14
C ILE A 12 6.24 24.74 -39.57
N LEU A 13 6.81 23.57 -39.84
CA LEU A 13 7.24 23.16 -41.17
C LEU A 13 6.08 23.08 -42.15
N LEU A 14 4.94 22.54 -41.77
CA LEU A 14 3.73 22.52 -42.59
C LEU A 14 3.20 23.94 -42.87
N PHE A 15 3.27 24.85 -41.92
CA PHE A 15 2.86 26.24 -42.08
C PHE A 15 3.78 26.98 -43.07
N LEU A 16 5.10 26.83 -42.91
CA LEU A 16 6.08 27.52 -43.75
C LEU A 16 6.21 26.92 -45.17
N PHE A 17 6.18 25.59 -45.28
CA PHE A 17 6.52 24.89 -46.52
C PHE A 17 5.35 24.10 -47.11
N GLY A 18 4.19 24.05 -46.45
CA GLY A 18 3.03 23.27 -46.93
C GLY A 18 2.54 23.63 -48.31
N GLY A 19 2.76 24.89 -48.70
CA GLY A 19 2.48 25.36 -50.07
C GLY A 19 3.42 24.78 -51.15
N MET A 20 4.65 24.37 -50.78
CA MET A 20 5.61 23.73 -51.69
C MET A 20 5.30 22.28 -52.00
N LEU A 21 4.51 21.62 -51.17
CA LEU A 21 4.07 20.22 -51.33
C LEU A 21 3.00 20.08 -52.44
N LEU A 22 2.45 21.21 -52.93
CA LEU A 22 1.47 21.19 -54.01
C LEU A 22 2.15 21.23 -55.36
N PRO A 23 1.73 20.44 -56.35
CA PRO A 23 2.33 20.46 -57.69
C PRO A 23 2.19 21.83 -58.33
N LYS A 24 3.31 22.35 -58.88
CA LYS A 24 3.34 23.60 -59.66
C LYS A 24 2.38 23.50 -60.85
N GLY A 25 1.30 24.24 -60.81
CA GLY A 25 0.37 24.35 -61.92
C GLY A 25 0.33 25.80 -62.36
N ASP A 26 -0.20 26.04 -63.57
CA ASP A 26 -0.24 27.36 -64.22
C ASP A 26 -0.71 28.47 -63.27
N GLU A 27 0.14 29.48 -63.05
CA GLU A 27 -0.05 30.53 -62.03
C GLU A 27 -1.22 31.50 -62.36
N LYS A 28 -1.75 31.45 -63.57
CA LYS A 28 -2.75 32.45 -64.01
C LYS A 28 -4.19 32.19 -63.53
N LYS A 29 -4.56 30.95 -63.08
CA LYS A 29 -5.85 30.67 -62.43
C LYS A 29 -5.73 29.43 -61.51
N PRO A 30 -5.56 29.62 -60.22
CA PRO A 30 -5.54 28.46 -59.33
C PRO A 30 -6.94 27.78 -59.32
N SER A 31 -6.98 26.47 -59.55
CA SER A 31 -8.25 25.74 -59.47
C SER A 31 -8.82 25.78 -58.04
N ALA A 32 -10.15 25.84 -57.91
CA ALA A 32 -10.82 25.87 -56.61
C ALA A 32 -10.31 24.77 -55.64
N GLY A 33 -9.99 23.59 -56.18
CA GLY A 33 -9.43 22.47 -55.37
C GLY A 33 -8.07 22.78 -54.75
N LYS A 34 -7.14 23.48 -55.48
CA LYS A 34 -5.83 23.85 -54.92
C LYS A 34 -5.95 24.90 -53.79
N ILE A 35 -6.90 25.84 -53.92
CA ILE A 35 -7.16 26.83 -52.87
C ILE A 35 -7.70 26.13 -51.58
N VAL A 36 -8.60 25.18 -51.73
CA VAL A 36 -9.15 24.42 -50.62
C VAL A 36 -8.05 23.59 -49.90
N VAL A 37 -7.24 22.84 -50.66
CA VAL A 37 -6.14 22.05 -50.10
C VAL A 37 -5.12 22.93 -49.36
N LYS A 38 -4.73 24.07 -49.93
CA LYS A 38 -3.80 25.03 -49.28
C LYS A 38 -4.38 25.58 -47.98
N LYS A 39 -5.66 25.98 -47.98
CA LYS A 39 -6.34 26.46 -46.75
C LYS A 39 -6.44 25.35 -45.69
N SER A 40 -6.72 24.12 -46.08
CA SER A 40 -6.80 22.97 -45.17
C SER A 40 -5.44 22.67 -44.51
N ILE A 41 -4.34 22.65 -45.29
CA ILE A 41 -2.98 22.48 -44.76
C ILE A 41 -2.64 23.58 -43.74
N THR A 42 -2.93 24.85 -44.10
CA THR A 42 -2.70 25.97 -43.18
C THR A 42 -3.50 25.86 -41.90
N LEU A 43 -4.78 25.45 -41.96
CA LEU A 43 -5.63 25.26 -40.79
C LEU A 43 -5.11 24.14 -39.89
N ILE A 44 -4.73 23.01 -40.47
CA ILE A 44 -4.12 21.89 -39.73
C ILE A 44 -2.84 22.33 -39.02
N ALA A 45 -1.97 23.07 -39.74
CA ALA A 45 -0.73 23.59 -39.15
C ALA A 45 -1.00 24.53 -37.97
N ILE A 46 -1.98 25.41 -38.06
CA ILE A 46 -2.39 26.31 -36.97
C ILE A 46 -2.89 25.51 -35.77
N ILE A 47 -3.74 24.49 -35.99
CA ILE A 47 -4.26 23.63 -34.91
C ILE A 47 -3.11 22.89 -34.19
N LEU A 48 -2.15 22.34 -34.95
CA LEU A 48 -1.01 21.63 -34.38
C LEU A 48 -0.10 22.57 -33.56
N ILE A 49 0.15 23.77 -34.06
CA ILE A 49 0.96 24.78 -33.35
C ILE A 49 0.23 25.22 -32.09
N ALA A 50 -1.04 25.61 -32.19
CA ALA A 50 -1.83 26.10 -31.07
C ALA A 50 -1.97 25.01 -29.98
N GLY A 51 -2.26 23.78 -30.37
CA GLY A 51 -2.34 22.64 -29.44
C GLY A 51 -1.02 22.34 -28.73
N SER A 52 0.10 22.43 -29.47
CA SER A 52 1.44 22.21 -28.91
C SER A 52 1.85 23.34 -27.94
N VAL A 53 1.58 24.60 -28.32
CA VAL A 53 1.82 25.75 -27.46
C VAL A 53 0.96 25.67 -26.20
N CYS A 54 -0.33 25.36 -26.33
CA CYS A 54 -1.22 25.21 -25.21
C CYS A 54 -0.70 24.11 -24.24
N ARG A 55 -0.30 22.96 -24.78
CA ARG A 55 0.23 21.83 -23.94
C ARG A 55 1.53 22.16 -23.23
N LEU A 56 2.39 22.99 -23.84
CA LEU A 56 3.67 23.38 -23.22
C LEU A 56 3.50 24.49 -22.18
N TYR A 57 2.64 25.47 -22.45
CA TYR A 57 2.49 26.65 -21.60
C TYR A 57 1.37 26.55 -20.57
N MET A 58 0.34 25.72 -20.80
CA MET A 58 -0.77 25.58 -19.87
C MET A 58 -0.33 25.16 -18.45
N PRO A 59 0.56 24.16 -18.25
CA PRO A 59 1.04 23.82 -16.89
C PRO A 59 1.76 24.99 -16.23
N TYR A 60 2.61 25.71 -16.99
CA TYR A 60 3.31 26.88 -16.48
C TYR A 60 2.34 28.02 -16.12
N TYR A 61 1.37 28.28 -16.99
CA TYR A 61 0.36 29.33 -16.77
C TYR A 61 -0.51 28.99 -15.54
N LEU A 62 -0.98 27.75 -15.41
CA LEU A 62 -1.79 27.32 -14.26
C LEU A 62 -1.02 27.44 -12.95
N THR A 63 0.25 27.03 -12.90
CA THR A 63 1.06 27.08 -11.67
C THR A 63 1.52 28.49 -11.33
N ALA A 64 1.87 29.30 -12.33
CA ALA A 64 2.39 30.64 -12.11
C ALA A 64 1.28 31.71 -11.87
N VAL A 65 0.14 31.54 -12.53
CA VAL A 65 -0.94 32.56 -12.49
C VAL A 65 -1.99 32.28 -11.43
N ASN A 66 -2.22 30.98 -11.07
CA ASN A 66 -3.24 30.66 -10.09
C ASN A 66 -2.93 29.38 -9.27
N PRO A 67 -1.91 29.44 -8.40
CA PRO A 67 -1.49 28.28 -7.59
C PRO A 67 -2.61 27.79 -6.67
N ILE A 68 -3.51 28.67 -6.21
CA ILE A 68 -4.64 28.31 -5.33
C ILE A 68 -5.64 27.41 -6.06
N ILE A 69 -5.96 27.69 -7.32
CA ILE A 69 -6.88 26.86 -8.11
C ILE A 69 -6.27 25.47 -8.37
N VAL A 70 -4.99 25.43 -8.75
CA VAL A 70 -4.29 24.15 -8.98
C VAL A 70 -4.23 23.33 -7.70
N GLN A 71 -3.89 23.96 -6.58
CA GLN A 71 -3.87 23.33 -5.27
C GLN A 71 -5.27 22.80 -4.90
N GLY A 72 -6.31 23.60 -5.07
CA GLY A 72 -7.70 23.19 -4.81
C GLY A 72 -8.16 22.02 -5.68
N MET A 73 -7.78 22.00 -6.97
CA MET A 73 -8.07 20.87 -7.86
C MET A 73 -7.35 19.60 -7.44
N ILE A 74 -6.06 19.68 -7.06
CA ILE A 74 -5.29 18.54 -6.57
C ILE A 74 -5.91 17.99 -5.29
N THR A 75 -6.23 18.88 -4.33
CA THR A 75 -6.87 18.50 -3.07
C THR A 75 -8.22 17.84 -3.32
N GLY A 76 -9.07 18.41 -4.16
CA GLY A 76 -10.37 17.83 -4.48
C GLY A 76 -10.28 16.47 -5.17
N MET A 77 -9.31 16.27 -6.06
CA MET A 77 -9.06 14.96 -6.66
C MET A 77 -8.57 13.94 -5.63
N GLN A 78 -7.70 14.34 -4.71
CA GLN A 78 -7.22 13.49 -3.62
C GLN A 78 -8.35 13.10 -2.67
N GLU A 79 -9.22 14.04 -2.31
CA GLU A 79 -10.39 13.78 -1.47
C GLU A 79 -11.35 12.78 -2.12
N GLN A 80 -11.63 12.93 -3.42
CA GLN A 80 -12.46 11.97 -4.16
C GLN A 80 -11.84 10.58 -4.22
N GLN A 81 -10.53 10.50 -4.48
CA GLN A 81 -9.80 9.22 -4.49
C GLN A 81 -9.83 8.57 -3.10
N ASN A 82 -9.61 9.35 -2.04
CA ASN A 82 -9.67 8.85 -0.66
C ASN A 82 -11.08 8.37 -0.29
N ALA A 83 -12.12 9.12 -0.66
CA ALA A 83 -13.51 8.73 -0.41
C ALA A 83 -13.88 7.40 -1.11
N GLU A 84 -13.47 7.22 -2.37
CA GLU A 84 -13.71 5.95 -3.08
C GLU A 84 -12.90 4.80 -2.47
N LYS A 85 -11.64 5.05 -2.10
CA LYS A 85 -10.81 4.07 -1.38
C LYS A 85 -11.43 3.66 -0.05
N ASN A 86 -11.88 4.63 0.75
CA ASN A 86 -12.55 4.35 2.04
C ASN A 86 -13.83 3.54 1.86
N LYS A 87 -14.60 3.82 0.80
CA LYS A 87 -15.78 3.01 0.44
C LYS A 87 -15.42 1.55 0.09
N GLN A 88 -14.31 1.34 -0.62
CA GLN A 88 -13.80 -0.01 -0.92
C GLN A 88 -13.34 -0.72 0.35
N ILE A 89 -12.62 -0.03 1.25
CA ILE A 89 -12.22 -0.55 2.57
C ILE A 89 -13.43 -0.97 3.38
N ARG A 90 -14.44 -0.11 3.49
CA ARG A 90 -15.70 -0.40 4.20
C ARG A 90 -16.37 -1.66 3.66
N LYS A 91 -16.47 -1.78 2.34
CA LYS A 91 -17.02 -2.96 1.69
C LYS A 91 -16.22 -4.21 2.03
N PHE A 92 -14.89 -4.12 1.97
CA PHE A 92 -13.97 -5.21 2.28
C PHE A 92 -14.10 -5.65 3.75
N VAL A 93 -14.04 -4.73 4.70
CA VAL A 93 -14.18 -5.04 6.13
C VAL A 93 -15.53 -5.69 6.43
N ARG A 94 -16.61 -5.19 5.83
CA ARG A 94 -17.95 -5.78 6.00
C ARG A 94 -18.08 -7.18 5.39
N SER A 95 -17.44 -7.44 4.27
CA SER A 95 -17.52 -8.75 3.60
C SER A 95 -16.55 -9.79 4.15
N GLU A 96 -15.39 -9.36 4.65
CA GLU A 96 -14.31 -10.25 5.06
C GLU A 96 -14.01 -10.19 6.59
N GLY A 97 -14.76 -9.37 7.35
CA GLY A 97 -14.51 -9.14 8.78
C GLY A 97 -14.42 -10.41 9.60
N ASP A 98 -15.37 -11.33 9.46
CA ASP A 98 -15.36 -12.63 10.15
C ASP A 98 -14.14 -13.47 9.74
N ARG A 99 -13.75 -13.38 8.49
CA ARG A 99 -12.60 -14.06 7.95
C ARG A 99 -11.29 -13.45 8.44
N MET A 100 -11.23 -12.12 8.59
CA MET A 100 -10.08 -11.43 9.16
C MET A 100 -9.88 -11.77 10.63
N MET A 101 -10.96 -12.01 11.38
CA MET A 101 -10.92 -12.36 12.80
C MET A 101 -10.58 -13.84 13.07
N ARG A 102 -10.94 -14.73 12.13
CA ARG A 102 -10.81 -16.19 12.32
C ARG A 102 -9.34 -16.58 12.50
N ASP A 103 -9.07 -17.38 13.52
CA ASP A 103 -7.76 -17.94 13.87
C ASP A 103 -6.64 -16.88 14.09
N ALA A 104 -6.96 -15.60 13.97
CA ALA A 104 -5.99 -14.53 14.11
C ALA A 104 -5.65 -14.26 15.57
N PRO A 105 -4.38 -14.07 15.93
CA PRO A 105 -3.98 -13.55 17.23
C PRO A 105 -4.52 -12.14 17.45
N ILE A 106 -4.94 -11.86 18.70
CA ILE A 106 -5.54 -10.56 19.07
C ILE A 106 -4.81 -10.00 20.28
N MET A 107 -4.45 -8.71 20.22
CA MET A 107 -3.94 -7.92 21.34
C MET A 107 -5.03 -6.92 21.81
N GLY A 108 -4.87 -6.41 23.03
CA GLY A 108 -5.82 -5.50 23.65
C GLY A 108 -7.11 -6.19 24.12
N ASN A 109 -8.22 -5.46 24.10
CA ASN A 109 -9.50 -5.98 24.59
C ASN A 109 -10.12 -6.98 23.61
N ARG A 110 -10.10 -8.27 23.98
CA ARG A 110 -10.60 -9.37 23.13
C ARG A 110 -12.12 -9.51 23.14
N LYS A 111 -12.78 -9.15 24.23
CA LYS A 111 -14.21 -9.46 24.47
C LYS A 111 -15.13 -8.30 24.12
N ASP A 112 -14.80 -7.13 24.64
CA ASP A 112 -15.73 -5.99 24.67
C ASP A 112 -15.22 -4.79 23.84
N ALA A 113 -14.20 -5.00 22.96
CA ALA A 113 -13.70 -3.95 22.10
C ALA A 113 -14.78 -3.43 21.16
N LYS A 114 -14.90 -2.12 21.12
CA LYS A 114 -15.78 -1.38 20.21
C LYS A 114 -15.09 -1.01 18.92
N LYS A 115 -13.75 -0.91 18.97
CA LYS A 115 -12.89 -0.49 17.88
C LYS A 115 -11.92 -1.60 17.51
N THR A 116 -11.62 -1.75 16.22
CA THR A 116 -10.75 -2.81 15.73
C THR A 116 -9.68 -2.26 14.79
N ILE A 117 -8.42 -2.55 15.10
CA ILE A 117 -7.29 -2.34 14.20
C ILE A 117 -6.94 -3.70 13.58
N TYR A 118 -6.93 -3.79 12.26
CA TYR A 118 -6.33 -4.93 11.55
C TYR A 118 -4.94 -4.53 11.10
N VAL A 119 -3.92 -5.32 11.41
CA VAL A 119 -2.54 -5.03 11.02
C VAL A 119 -1.90 -6.23 10.32
N TRP A 120 -1.53 -6.05 9.04
CA TRP A 120 -0.64 -6.96 8.34
C TRP A 120 0.79 -6.63 8.73
N THR A 121 1.44 -7.57 9.37
CA THR A 121 2.74 -7.35 10.01
C THR A 121 3.70 -8.51 9.75
N ASP A 122 4.99 -8.21 9.82
CA ASP A 122 6.09 -9.16 9.72
C ASP A 122 7.08 -8.89 10.86
N PHE A 123 7.44 -9.93 11.60
CA PHE A 123 8.25 -9.82 12.80
C PHE A 123 9.69 -9.35 12.55
N SER A 124 10.23 -9.60 11.36
CA SER A 124 11.58 -9.14 10.98
C SER A 124 11.59 -7.74 10.35
N CYS A 125 10.42 -7.16 10.06
CA CYS A 125 10.31 -5.84 9.45
C CYS A 125 10.54 -4.71 10.48
N PRO A 126 11.55 -3.83 10.31
CA PRO A 126 11.83 -2.76 11.28
C PRO A 126 10.67 -1.76 11.43
N PHE A 127 9.93 -1.50 10.35
CA PHE A 127 8.77 -0.61 10.39
C PHE A 127 7.58 -1.24 11.12
N CYS A 128 7.46 -2.59 11.09
CA CYS A 128 6.46 -3.31 11.87
C CYS A 128 6.77 -3.22 13.37
N ARG A 129 8.03 -3.39 13.76
CA ARG A 129 8.47 -3.20 15.14
C ARG A 129 8.18 -1.77 15.64
N ARG A 130 8.40 -0.75 14.79
CA ARG A 130 8.07 0.63 15.13
C ARG A 130 6.59 0.84 15.37
N VAL A 131 5.74 0.39 14.44
CA VAL A 131 4.28 0.58 14.58
C VAL A 131 3.70 -0.25 15.72
N HIS A 132 4.30 -1.39 16.05
CA HIS A 132 3.92 -2.15 17.24
C HIS A 132 4.05 -1.32 18.51
N GLY A 133 5.17 -0.63 18.72
CA GLY A 133 5.34 0.28 19.84
C GLY A 133 4.35 1.47 19.86
N GLU A 134 3.91 1.97 18.70
CA GLU A 134 2.85 2.97 18.62
C GLU A 134 1.47 2.38 18.98
N ILE A 135 1.19 1.16 18.55
CA ILE A 135 -0.02 0.40 18.91
C ILE A 135 -0.06 0.15 20.42
N ASP A 136 1.05 -0.25 21.04
CA ASP A 136 1.12 -0.51 22.47
C ASP A 136 0.81 0.74 23.31
N ARG A 137 1.25 1.93 22.86
CA ARG A 137 0.88 3.20 23.50
C ARG A 137 -0.63 3.42 23.45
N VAL A 138 -1.25 3.20 22.29
CA VAL A 138 -2.72 3.31 22.15
C VAL A 138 -3.43 2.31 23.06
N LEU A 139 -2.99 1.07 23.12
CA LEU A 139 -3.59 0.03 23.97
C LEU A 139 -3.40 0.29 25.47
N ALA A 140 -2.35 1.03 25.87
CA ALA A 140 -2.14 1.42 27.27
C ALA A 140 -3.19 2.44 27.76
N ASP A 141 -3.69 3.29 26.86
CA ASP A 141 -4.63 4.37 27.18
C ASP A 141 -6.10 4.02 26.80
N ARG A 142 -6.32 2.93 26.03
CA ARG A 142 -7.64 2.56 25.49
C ARG A 142 -8.00 1.10 25.77
N ASP A 143 -9.02 0.90 26.54
CA ASP A 143 -9.62 -0.42 26.85
C ASP A 143 -10.73 -0.84 25.88
N ASP A 144 -11.14 0.06 24.97
CA ASP A 144 -12.17 -0.18 23.95
C ASP A 144 -11.62 -0.70 22.62
N VAL A 145 -10.30 -0.91 22.52
CA VAL A 145 -9.60 -1.28 21.28
C VAL A 145 -9.09 -2.73 21.31
N ARG A 146 -9.23 -3.42 20.20
CA ARG A 146 -8.52 -4.67 19.89
C ARG A 146 -7.71 -4.54 18.62
N VAL A 147 -6.61 -5.29 18.57
CA VAL A 147 -5.71 -5.36 17.40
C VAL A 147 -5.67 -6.80 16.89
N VAL A 148 -6.10 -7.00 15.68
CA VAL A 148 -6.11 -8.28 14.98
C VAL A 148 -4.82 -8.40 14.18
N ILE A 149 -3.96 -9.35 14.54
CA ILE A 149 -2.65 -9.54 13.93
C ILE A 149 -2.78 -10.45 12.70
N LYS A 150 -2.46 -9.94 11.55
CA LYS A 150 -2.37 -10.70 10.29
C LYS A 150 -0.88 -10.93 9.97
N ASN A 151 -0.38 -12.11 10.37
CA ASN A 151 1.04 -12.46 10.21
C ASN A 151 1.39 -12.65 8.72
N PHE A 152 1.80 -11.56 8.07
CA PHE A 152 2.15 -11.52 6.66
C PHE A 152 3.67 -11.63 6.49
N SER A 153 4.17 -12.87 6.59
CA SER A 153 5.58 -13.20 6.42
C SER A 153 6.03 -12.93 4.98
N ILE A 154 6.89 -11.92 4.79
CA ILE A 154 7.45 -11.50 3.50
C ILE A 154 8.98 -11.56 3.46
N HIS A 155 9.63 -11.85 4.59
CA HIS A 155 11.09 -11.97 4.70
C HIS A 155 11.56 -13.43 4.86
N GLY A 156 10.75 -14.40 4.41
CA GLY A 156 11.11 -15.82 4.37
C GLY A 156 11.54 -16.38 5.72
N ASP A 157 12.68 -17.06 5.76
CA ASP A 157 13.20 -17.78 6.92
C ASP A 157 13.31 -16.94 8.22
N LEU A 158 13.40 -15.63 8.11
CA LEU A 158 13.40 -14.74 9.28
C LEU A 158 12.02 -14.54 9.89
N SER A 159 10.97 -14.73 9.10
CA SER A 159 9.59 -14.37 9.46
C SER A 159 8.65 -15.55 9.59
N ASP A 160 8.96 -16.70 8.94
CA ASP A 160 8.04 -17.82 8.84
C ASP A 160 7.82 -18.51 10.20
N ALA A 161 8.90 -18.81 10.93
CA ALA A 161 8.79 -19.44 12.24
C ALA A 161 8.08 -18.55 13.27
N PRO A 162 8.40 -17.25 13.42
CA PRO A 162 7.64 -16.34 14.28
C PRO A 162 6.15 -16.27 13.92
N ALA A 163 5.81 -16.16 12.63
CA ALA A 163 4.43 -16.08 12.17
C ALA A 163 3.63 -17.36 12.54
N LYS A 164 4.21 -18.55 12.27
CA LYS A 164 3.62 -19.83 12.64
C LYS A 164 3.44 -19.95 14.15
N ALA A 165 4.48 -19.61 14.92
CA ALA A 165 4.49 -19.74 16.36
C ALA A 165 3.41 -18.90 17.06
N VAL A 166 3.21 -17.66 16.63
CA VAL A 166 2.18 -16.79 17.23
C VAL A 166 0.77 -17.29 16.93
N ILE A 167 0.51 -17.82 15.72
CA ILE A 167 -0.78 -18.42 15.38
C ILE A 167 -0.99 -19.70 16.19
N ALA A 168 0.02 -20.57 16.30
CA ALA A 168 -0.03 -21.79 17.11
C ALA A 168 -0.20 -21.48 18.61
N ALA A 169 0.49 -20.48 19.13
CA ALA A 169 0.34 -20.00 20.49
C ALA A 169 -1.10 -19.55 20.79
N ASN A 170 -1.75 -18.88 19.82
CA ASN A 170 -3.15 -18.45 19.95
C ASN A 170 -4.14 -19.63 20.08
N ILE A 171 -3.78 -20.81 19.57
CA ILE A 171 -4.56 -22.05 19.76
C ILE A 171 -4.44 -22.55 21.20
N GLN A 172 -3.24 -22.47 21.80
CA GLN A 172 -2.99 -22.93 23.16
C GLN A 172 -3.55 -21.95 24.19
N ASP A 173 -3.15 -20.69 24.09
CA ASP A 173 -3.48 -19.63 25.05
C ASP A 173 -3.35 -18.26 24.36
N PRO A 174 -4.46 -17.61 24.08
CA PRO A 174 -4.47 -16.31 23.43
C PRO A 174 -3.75 -15.17 24.18
N GLU A 175 -3.68 -15.24 25.52
CA GLU A 175 -2.95 -14.23 26.30
C GLU A 175 -1.44 -14.43 26.18
N LYS A 176 -1.00 -15.69 26.17
CA LYS A 176 0.41 -16.03 25.94
C LYS A 176 0.82 -15.72 24.49
N ALA A 177 -0.09 -15.89 23.53
CA ALA A 177 0.16 -15.49 22.15
C ALA A 177 0.38 -13.98 22.01
N ALA A 178 -0.40 -13.15 22.71
CA ALA A 178 -0.18 -11.70 22.75
C ALA A 178 1.19 -11.36 23.35
N LYS A 179 1.59 -11.99 24.46
CA LYS A 179 2.91 -11.81 25.06
C LYS A 179 4.05 -12.27 24.14
N LEU A 180 3.88 -13.40 23.45
CA LEU A 180 4.86 -13.86 22.46
C LEU A 180 4.98 -12.89 21.28
N THR A 181 3.86 -12.33 20.83
CA THR A 181 3.84 -11.28 19.79
C THR A 181 4.67 -10.08 20.23
N ASP A 182 4.43 -9.58 21.44
CA ASP A 182 5.18 -8.44 22.00
C ASP A 182 6.68 -8.75 22.10
N MET A 183 7.07 -9.92 22.63
CA MET A 183 8.48 -10.31 22.72
C MET A 183 9.16 -10.38 21.36
N LEU A 184 8.51 -10.93 20.34
CA LEU A 184 9.05 -11.04 18.99
C LEU A 184 9.17 -9.68 18.29
N MET A 185 8.32 -8.72 18.64
CA MET A 185 8.37 -7.35 18.10
C MET A 185 9.38 -6.47 18.84
N THR A 186 9.67 -6.73 20.12
CA THR A 186 10.50 -5.87 20.96
C THR A 186 11.92 -6.39 21.18
N ARG A 187 12.14 -7.71 21.04
CA ARG A 187 13.46 -8.33 21.24
C ARG A 187 14.02 -8.86 19.93
N ASP A 188 15.35 -8.96 19.86
CA ASP A 188 16.01 -9.61 18.73
C ASP A 188 16.00 -11.14 18.93
N TYR A 189 15.53 -11.85 17.92
CA TYR A 189 15.48 -13.31 17.87
C TYR A 189 16.45 -13.91 16.82
N TYR A 190 17.25 -13.07 16.19
CA TYR A 190 18.41 -13.41 15.37
C TYR A 190 19.45 -12.30 15.45
N SER A 191 20.70 -12.63 15.18
CA SER A 191 21.83 -11.70 15.18
C SER A 191 22.39 -11.45 13.77
N GLN A 192 23.27 -10.48 13.62
CA GLN A 192 24.01 -10.25 12.37
C GLN A 192 24.90 -11.45 12.00
N GLU A 193 25.42 -12.18 13.00
CA GLU A 193 26.22 -13.38 12.79
C GLU A 193 25.34 -14.51 12.21
N ASP A 194 24.08 -14.62 12.65
CA ASP A 194 23.14 -15.60 12.12
C ASP A 194 22.82 -15.38 10.65
N LEU A 195 22.78 -14.12 10.19
CA LEU A 195 22.58 -13.77 8.78
C LEU A 195 23.73 -14.19 7.87
N SER A 196 24.93 -14.44 8.42
CA SER A 196 26.10 -14.88 7.63
C SER A 196 25.99 -16.34 7.15
N ASP A 197 25.20 -17.18 7.83
CA ASP A 197 24.96 -18.57 7.46
C ASP A 197 23.49 -18.82 7.12
N GLN A 198 23.12 -18.47 5.91
CA GLN A 198 21.75 -18.61 5.41
C GLN A 198 21.23 -20.05 5.43
N SER A 199 22.13 -21.05 5.40
CA SER A 199 21.71 -22.44 5.43
C SER A 199 21.15 -22.90 6.77
N LYS A 200 21.43 -22.15 7.85
CA LYS A 200 20.99 -22.46 9.24
C LYS A 200 20.09 -21.40 9.84
N ILE A 201 19.79 -20.33 9.11
CA ILE A 201 19.05 -19.20 9.66
C ILE A 201 17.64 -19.63 10.12
N ALA A 202 16.94 -20.45 9.36
CA ALA A 202 15.61 -20.94 9.72
C ALA A 202 15.63 -21.73 11.05
N GLU A 203 16.61 -22.63 11.24
CA GLU A 203 16.78 -23.41 12.46
C GLU A 203 17.08 -22.52 13.67
N LYS A 204 17.98 -21.54 13.51
CA LYS A 204 18.35 -20.62 14.58
C LYS A 204 17.19 -19.70 14.99
N VAL A 205 16.44 -19.19 14.02
CA VAL A 205 15.24 -18.40 14.26
C VAL A 205 14.20 -19.24 15.00
N GLU A 206 13.90 -20.46 14.54
CA GLU A 206 12.97 -21.35 15.22
C GLU A 206 13.40 -21.62 16.66
N ALA A 207 14.68 -21.92 16.90
CA ALA A 207 15.20 -22.15 18.25
C ALA A 207 15.01 -20.94 19.18
N SER A 208 15.23 -19.73 18.68
CA SER A 208 15.01 -18.49 19.44
C SER A 208 13.53 -18.26 19.73
N VAL A 209 12.66 -18.50 18.75
CA VAL A 209 11.20 -18.42 18.91
C VAL A 209 10.71 -19.40 19.96
N MET A 210 11.22 -20.66 19.95
CA MET A 210 10.87 -21.66 20.96
C MET A 210 11.30 -21.24 22.37
N LYS A 211 12.47 -20.60 22.50
CA LYS A 211 12.93 -20.05 23.78
C LYS A 211 11.99 -18.97 24.29
N PHE A 212 11.56 -18.04 23.42
CA PHE A 212 10.59 -17.01 23.81
C PHE A 212 9.23 -17.62 24.17
N ALA A 213 8.79 -18.66 23.46
CA ALA A 213 7.57 -19.38 23.77
C ALA A 213 7.63 -20.08 25.16
N GLU A 214 8.77 -20.63 25.53
CA GLU A 214 9.01 -21.20 26.88
C GLU A 214 8.97 -20.11 27.96
N GLU A 215 9.60 -18.94 27.69
CA GLU A 215 9.59 -17.80 28.63
C GLU A 215 8.17 -17.29 28.94
N VAL A 216 7.25 -17.33 28.00
CA VAL A 216 5.84 -16.96 28.21
C VAL A 216 5.00 -18.14 28.75
N GLY A 217 5.60 -19.30 28.94
CA GLY A 217 4.98 -20.48 29.58
C GLY A 217 4.09 -21.30 28.64
N LEU A 218 4.37 -21.31 27.33
CA LEU A 218 3.72 -22.20 26.36
C LEU A 218 4.33 -23.61 26.45
N ASP A 219 3.55 -24.61 26.09
CA ASP A 219 4.06 -25.97 25.84
C ASP A 219 4.77 -25.96 24.48
N THR A 220 6.11 -25.93 24.50
CA THR A 220 6.93 -25.86 23.29
C THR A 220 6.83 -27.08 22.41
N LYS A 221 6.61 -28.29 22.99
CA LYS A 221 6.42 -29.49 22.19
C LYS A 221 5.12 -29.40 21.40
N LYS A 222 4.03 -29.10 22.10
CA LYS A 222 2.73 -28.90 21.46
C LYS A 222 2.77 -27.72 20.47
N LEU A 223 3.46 -26.62 20.80
CA LEU A 223 3.62 -25.48 19.91
C LEU A 223 4.25 -25.89 18.58
N LYS A 224 5.32 -26.70 18.63
CA LYS A 224 6.00 -27.19 17.43
C LYS A 224 5.08 -28.08 16.57
N GLU A 225 4.28 -28.92 17.19
CA GLU A 225 3.27 -29.75 16.51
C GLU A 225 2.18 -28.84 15.87
N ASP A 226 1.64 -27.88 16.61
CA ASP A 226 0.59 -26.97 16.16
C ASP A 226 1.07 -26.03 15.03
N MET A 227 2.37 -25.63 15.02
CA MET A 227 2.96 -24.80 13.95
C MET A 227 2.88 -25.46 12.57
N GLU A 228 2.91 -26.77 12.49
CA GLU A 228 2.74 -27.54 11.25
C GLU A 228 1.29 -27.99 11.03
N GLY A 229 0.38 -27.57 11.91
CA GLY A 229 -1.02 -27.94 11.88
C GLY A 229 -1.84 -27.18 10.84
N GLU A 230 -3.01 -27.74 10.49
CA GLU A 230 -3.91 -27.18 9.47
C GLU A 230 -4.46 -25.80 9.85
N VAL A 231 -4.65 -25.51 11.13
CA VAL A 231 -5.13 -24.17 11.57
C VAL A 231 -4.14 -23.09 11.22
N VAL A 232 -2.84 -23.32 11.50
CA VAL A 232 -1.76 -22.39 11.16
C VAL A 232 -1.63 -22.24 9.64
N ALA A 233 -1.62 -23.35 8.92
CA ALA A 233 -1.54 -23.33 7.47
C ALA A 233 -2.74 -22.59 6.83
N ARG A 234 -3.95 -22.80 7.34
CA ARG A 234 -5.16 -22.10 6.90
C ARG A 234 -5.09 -20.61 7.15
N GLU A 235 -4.65 -20.18 8.34
CA GLU A 235 -4.53 -18.75 8.65
C GLU A 235 -3.46 -18.07 7.81
N LEU A 236 -2.31 -18.68 7.60
CA LEU A 236 -1.28 -18.12 6.71
C LEU A 236 -1.75 -18.00 5.25
N ARG A 237 -2.52 -18.98 4.76
CA ARG A 237 -3.17 -18.87 3.44
C ARG A 237 -4.19 -17.74 3.42
N ASN A 238 -4.99 -17.63 4.48
CA ASN A 238 -6.01 -16.59 4.65
C ASN A 238 -5.38 -15.17 4.65
N VAL A 239 -4.29 -14.99 5.38
CA VAL A 239 -3.56 -13.71 5.41
C VAL A 239 -3.08 -13.31 4.02
N ARG A 240 -2.48 -14.25 3.27
CA ARG A 240 -1.99 -14.00 1.90
C ARG A 240 -3.12 -13.70 0.92
N ASP A 241 -4.22 -14.45 0.98
CA ASP A 241 -5.37 -14.23 0.10
C ASP A 241 -6.05 -12.88 0.38
N LEU A 242 -6.22 -12.50 1.65
CA LEU A 242 -6.73 -11.19 2.02
C LEU A 242 -5.78 -10.06 1.56
N ALA A 243 -4.47 -10.23 1.74
CA ALA A 243 -3.48 -9.28 1.26
C ALA A 243 -3.55 -9.08 -0.26
N GLN A 244 -3.67 -10.18 -1.01
CA GLN A 244 -3.82 -10.11 -2.47
C GLN A 244 -5.10 -9.41 -2.90
N ARG A 245 -6.24 -9.73 -2.28
CA ARG A 245 -7.55 -9.12 -2.57
C ARG A 245 -7.58 -7.62 -2.27
N PHE A 246 -6.84 -7.18 -1.27
CA PHE A 246 -6.75 -5.80 -0.86
C PHE A 246 -5.51 -5.08 -1.43
N GLU A 247 -4.77 -5.73 -2.32
CA GLU A 247 -3.56 -5.21 -2.97
C GLU A 247 -2.50 -4.75 -1.95
N ILE A 248 -2.39 -5.46 -0.82
CA ILE A 248 -1.36 -5.21 0.20
C ILE A 248 -0.04 -5.80 -0.30
N THR A 249 0.91 -4.93 -0.61
CA THR A 249 2.21 -5.31 -1.20
C THR A 249 3.36 -5.25 -0.21
N GLY A 250 3.13 -4.79 1.02
CA GLY A 250 4.18 -4.63 2.03
C GLY A 250 3.65 -4.51 3.45
N THR A 251 4.55 -4.52 4.41
CA THR A 251 4.27 -4.41 5.84
C THR A 251 5.01 -3.22 6.46
N PRO A 252 4.47 -2.61 7.51
CA PRO A 252 3.12 -2.83 8.05
C PRO A 252 2.05 -2.23 7.15
N PHE A 253 0.84 -2.79 7.21
CA PHE A 253 -0.34 -2.20 6.61
C PHE A 253 -1.48 -2.29 7.62
N LEU A 254 -2.12 -1.16 7.92
CA LEU A 254 -3.19 -1.10 8.90
C LEU A 254 -4.53 -0.78 8.24
N ILE A 255 -5.60 -1.35 8.79
CA ILE A 255 -6.98 -0.91 8.54
C ILE A 255 -7.56 -0.53 9.89
N ILE A 256 -8.04 0.71 10.01
CA ILE A 256 -8.68 1.27 11.20
C ILE A 256 -10.01 1.87 10.74
N GLY A 257 -11.12 1.29 11.21
CA GLY A 257 -12.43 1.67 10.71
C GLY A 257 -12.54 1.55 9.18
N GLU A 258 -12.70 2.68 8.51
CA GLU A 258 -12.84 2.77 7.06
C GLU A 258 -11.57 3.27 6.36
N GLN A 259 -10.46 3.39 7.08
CA GLN A 259 -9.22 3.95 6.58
C GLN A 259 -8.12 2.89 6.49
N ALA A 260 -7.29 2.97 5.44
CA ALA A 260 -6.11 2.15 5.27
C ALA A 260 -4.83 2.99 5.34
N PHE A 261 -3.86 2.47 6.04
CA PHE A 261 -2.57 3.11 6.27
C PHE A 261 -1.44 2.17 5.81
N PRO A 262 -0.87 2.39 4.63
CA PRO A 262 0.33 1.70 4.20
C PRO A 262 1.55 2.29 4.92
N GLY A 263 2.32 1.43 5.59
CA GLY A 263 3.50 1.83 6.35
C GLY A 263 3.22 2.14 7.82
N ALA A 264 4.29 2.47 8.54
CA ALA A 264 4.21 2.80 9.96
C ALA A 264 3.65 4.21 10.17
N ILE A 265 2.66 4.33 11.04
CA ILE A 265 2.03 5.58 11.46
C ILE A 265 2.20 5.78 12.98
N PRO A 266 2.27 7.03 13.47
CA PRO A 266 2.41 7.33 14.89
C PRO A 266 1.09 7.14 15.65
N ALA A 267 1.16 7.04 16.98
CA ALA A 267 0.02 6.77 17.87
C ALA A 267 -1.11 7.81 17.72
N ASP A 268 -0.79 9.08 17.61
CA ASP A 268 -1.76 10.17 17.43
C ASP A 268 -2.59 10.01 16.15
N GLN A 269 -1.99 9.50 15.08
CA GLN A 269 -2.71 9.19 13.85
C GLN A 269 -3.58 7.95 13.99
N ILE A 270 -3.14 6.93 14.75
CA ILE A 270 -3.96 5.75 15.09
C ILE A 270 -5.17 6.18 15.89
N GLU A 271 -4.99 7.00 16.94
CA GLU A 271 -6.06 7.52 17.78
C GLU A 271 -7.08 8.33 16.98
N SER A 272 -6.58 9.26 16.13
CA SER A 272 -7.44 10.06 15.27
C SER A 272 -8.29 9.21 14.32
N ALA A 273 -7.74 8.11 13.80
CA ALA A 273 -8.47 7.18 12.94
C ALA A 273 -9.51 6.37 13.72
N LEU A 274 -9.21 5.95 14.96
CA LEU A 274 -10.15 5.28 15.85
C LEU A 274 -11.31 6.18 16.24
N ASP A 275 -11.06 7.45 16.48
CA ASP A 275 -12.09 8.41 16.89
C ASP A 275 -12.99 8.86 15.73
N ALA A 276 -12.53 8.71 14.49
CA ALA A 276 -13.31 8.99 13.28
C ALA A 276 -14.26 7.82 12.88
N GLU A 277 -14.17 6.68 13.55
CA GLU A 277 -15.03 5.49 13.34
C GLU A 277 -16.39 5.65 14.16
#